data_f4111fd2da9615b332d3017d0148ddfc
#
_entry.id   f4111fd2da9615b332d3017d0148ddfc
#
_cell.length_a   1.000
_cell.length_b   1.000
_cell.length_c   1.000
_cell.angle_alpha   90.00
_cell.angle_beta   90.00
_cell.angle_gamma   90.00
#
_symmetry.space_group_name_H-M   'P 1'
#
loop_
_entity.id
_entity.type
_entity.pdbx_description
1 polymer ?
#
loop_
_entity_poly.entity_id
_entity_poly.type
_entity_poly.pdbx_seq_one_letter_code
_entity_poly.pdbx_strand_id
1 'polypeptide(L)'
;AQVAAQAVALDKLRIVAPRDARIDSLPYKLGDQAPVGSALAILLVGDAPYARVYVPEPMRASVKVGDAATVHVDGVATALRGRVRAIRSDPAFTPYYALSGKDAARLSYLAEIALDGAADLPAGLPVQVEFAAGAK
;
A
#
# COMPACT_ATOMS: atom_id res chain seq x y z
N ALA A 1 -22.68 -32.70 24.57
CA ALA A 1 -21.40 -31.94 24.69
C ALA A 1 -20.40 -32.30 23.58
N GLN A 2 -20.19 -33.58 23.25
CA GLN A 2 -19.20 -34.00 22.26
C GLN A 2 -19.56 -33.58 20.81
N VAL A 3 -20.82 -33.67 20.40
CA VAL A 3 -21.32 -33.25 19.08
C VAL A 3 -21.18 -31.74 18.90
N ALA A 4 -21.45 -30.95 19.93
CA ALA A 4 -21.29 -29.51 19.86
C ALA A 4 -19.81 -29.09 19.69
N ALA A 5 -18.88 -29.75 20.34
CA ALA A 5 -17.45 -29.50 20.18
C ALA A 5 -16.95 -29.84 18.77
N GLN A 6 -17.44 -30.93 18.21
CA GLN A 6 -17.10 -31.31 16.83
C GLN A 6 -17.70 -30.36 15.80
N ALA A 7 -18.92 -29.84 16.01
CA ALA A 7 -19.52 -28.86 15.15
C ALA A 7 -18.71 -27.55 15.12
N VAL A 8 -18.21 -27.06 16.26
CA VAL A 8 -17.34 -25.90 16.36
C VAL A 8 -15.99 -26.15 15.66
N ALA A 9 -15.45 -27.36 15.80
CA ALA A 9 -14.22 -27.73 15.10
C ALA A 9 -14.38 -27.72 13.58
N LEU A 10 -15.52 -28.17 13.07
CA LEU A 10 -15.86 -28.16 11.66
C LEU A 10 -16.06 -26.72 11.13
N ASP A 11 -16.73 -25.88 11.91
CA ASP A 11 -16.95 -24.47 11.52
C ASP A 11 -15.63 -23.70 11.41
N LYS A 12 -14.66 -24.00 12.27
CA LYS A 12 -13.30 -23.42 12.19
C LYS A 12 -12.53 -23.80 10.91
N LEU A 13 -12.92 -24.86 10.22
CA LEU A 13 -12.33 -25.23 8.94
C LEU A 13 -12.91 -24.39 7.79
N ARG A 14 -13.97 -23.65 8.02
CA ARG A 14 -14.55 -22.75 7.05
C ARG A 14 -13.96 -21.35 7.22
N ILE A 15 -13.16 -20.92 6.24
CA ILE A 15 -12.54 -19.61 6.24
C ILE A 15 -13.40 -18.65 5.42
N VAL A 16 -13.80 -17.57 6.06
CA VAL A 16 -14.60 -16.51 5.44
C VAL A 16 -13.83 -15.19 5.49
N ALA A 17 -14.03 -14.34 4.49
CA ALA A 17 -13.45 -13.01 4.48
C ALA A 17 -14.03 -12.19 5.65
N PRO A 18 -13.20 -11.53 6.47
CA PRO A 18 -13.66 -10.76 7.63
C PRO A 18 -14.34 -9.45 7.24
N ARG A 19 -14.18 -9.02 6.00
CA ARG A 19 -14.75 -7.80 5.41
C ARG A 19 -14.76 -7.90 3.89
N ASP A 20 -15.40 -6.96 3.23
CA ASP A 20 -15.36 -6.82 1.78
C ASP A 20 -13.92 -6.54 1.31
N ALA A 21 -13.47 -7.32 0.34
CA ALA A 21 -12.11 -7.26 -0.15
C ALA A 21 -12.01 -7.92 -1.54
N ARG A 22 -10.95 -7.63 -2.25
CA ARG A 22 -10.57 -8.35 -3.47
C ARG A 22 -9.52 -9.40 -3.14
N ILE A 23 -9.66 -10.61 -3.67
CA ILE A 23 -8.64 -11.65 -3.54
C ILE A 23 -7.44 -11.26 -4.41
N ASP A 24 -6.29 -11.14 -3.77
CA ASP A 24 -5.01 -10.92 -4.45
C ASP A 24 -4.38 -12.24 -4.87
N SER A 25 -4.28 -13.17 -3.94
CA SER A 25 -3.76 -14.50 -4.25
C SER A 25 -4.33 -15.60 -3.34
N LEU A 26 -4.36 -16.81 -3.89
CA LEU A 26 -4.67 -18.06 -3.19
C LEU A 26 -3.46 -18.98 -3.32
N PRO A 27 -2.55 -19.00 -2.32
CA PRO A 27 -1.29 -19.75 -2.41
C PRO A 27 -1.47 -21.26 -2.56
N TYR A 28 -2.58 -21.81 -2.07
CA TYR A 28 -2.85 -23.24 -2.06
C TYR A 28 -4.01 -23.59 -2.98
N LYS A 29 -3.91 -24.76 -3.60
CA LYS A 29 -4.94 -25.34 -4.46
C LYS A 29 -5.68 -26.47 -3.73
N LEU A 30 -6.79 -26.89 -4.31
CA LEU A 30 -7.52 -28.06 -3.80
C LEU A 30 -6.61 -29.30 -3.80
N GLY A 31 -6.48 -29.95 -2.66
CA GLY A 31 -5.60 -31.09 -2.44
C GLY A 31 -4.25 -30.75 -1.82
N ASP A 32 -3.88 -29.49 -1.77
CA ASP A 32 -2.64 -29.05 -1.12
C ASP A 32 -2.77 -29.10 0.40
N GLN A 33 -1.67 -29.41 1.06
CA GLN A 33 -1.56 -29.36 2.52
C GLN A 33 -0.90 -28.05 2.94
N ALA A 34 -1.66 -27.14 3.53
CA ALA A 34 -1.15 -25.89 4.05
C ALA A 34 -0.48 -26.08 5.41
N PRO A 35 0.75 -25.61 5.63
CA PRO A 35 1.40 -25.62 6.93
C PRO A 35 0.64 -24.76 7.95
N VAL A 36 0.76 -25.12 9.23
CA VAL A 36 0.16 -24.35 10.32
C VAL A 36 0.74 -22.94 10.34
N GLY A 37 -0.13 -21.93 10.38
CA GLY A 37 0.26 -20.52 10.39
C GLY A 37 0.52 -19.90 9.01
N SER A 38 0.38 -20.66 7.92
CA SER A 38 0.48 -20.10 6.57
C SER A 38 -0.77 -19.31 6.19
N ALA A 39 -0.57 -18.28 5.38
CA ALA A 39 -1.68 -17.50 4.82
C ALA A 39 -2.40 -18.32 3.75
N LEU A 40 -3.70 -18.55 3.88
CA LEU A 40 -4.52 -19.31 2.93
C LEU A 40 -5.10 -18.44 1.81
N ALA A 41 -5.27 -17.17 2.08
CA ALA A 41 -5.69 -16.16 1.11
C ALA A 41 -5.06 -14.81 1.45
N ILE A 42 -4.66 -14.07 0.45
CA ILE A 42 -4.21 -12.68 0.58
C ILE A 42 -5.32 -11.79 0.01
N LEU A 43 -5.79 -10.86 0.83
CA LEU A 43 -6.90 -9.99 0.51
C LEU A 43 -6.43 -8.53 0.43
N LEU A 44 -6.82 -7.85 -0.63
CA LEU A 44 -6.69 -6.40 -0.75
C LEU A 44 -7.95 -5.75 -0.20
N VAL A 45 -7.78 -4.97 0.85
CA VAL A 45 -8.86 -4.25 1.52
C VAL A 45 -8.79 -2.78 1.15
N GLY A 46 -9.92 -2.19 0.79
CA GLY A 46 -10.05 -0.79 0.40
C GLY A 46 -10.55 -0.63 -1.02
N ASP A 47 -11.05 0.57 -1.32
CA ASP A 47 -11.73 0.87 -2.58
C ASP A 47 -10.76 1.26 -3.69
N ALA A 48 -9.54 1.67 -3.33
CA ALA A 48 -8.51 2.08 -4.28
C ALA A 48 -7.10 1.88 -3.71
N PRO A 49 -6.10 1.65 -4.58
CA PRO A 49 -4.70 1.69 -4.17
C PRO A 49 -4.31 3.11 -3.73
N TYR A 50 -3.25 3.20 -2.95
CA TYR A 50 -2.62 4.47 -2.58
C TYR A 50 -1.16 4.47 -3.05
N ALA A 51 -0.63 5.65 -3.34
CA ALA A 51 0.77 5.79 -3.69
C ALA A 51 1.63 5.87 -2.42
N ARG A 52 2.75 5.16 -2.45
CA ARG A 52 3.74 5.20 -1.38
C ARG A 52 5.03 5.79 -1.95
N VAL A 53 5.44 6.92 -1.41
CA VAL A 53 6.58 7.69 -1.92
C VAL A 53 7.52 8.13 -0.81
N TYR A 54 8.76 8.37 -1.16
CA TYR A 54 9.78 8.85 -0.26
C TYR A 54 9.98 10.36 -0.45
N VAL A 55 9.66 11.14 0.56
CA VAL A 55 9.84 12.59 0.59
C VAL A 55 11.25 12.88 1.09
N PRO A 56 12.12 13.52 0.29
CA PRO A 56 13.46 13.91 0.73
C PRO A 56 13.42 14.86 1.91
N GLU A 57 14.40 14.75 2.82
CA GLU A 57 14.50 15.58 4.01
C GLU A 57 14.32 17.09 3.76
N PRO A 58 14.93 17.71 2.73
CA PRO A 58 14.75 19.13 2.48
C PRO A 58 13.30 19.55 2.18
N MET A 59 12.50 18.63 1.64
CA MET A 59 11.09 18.87 1.33
C MET A 59 10.16 18.50 2.49
N ARG A 60 10.66 17.78 3.48
CA ARG A 60 9.82 17.24 4.57
C ARG A 60 9.07 18.32 5.33
N ALA A 61 9.71 19.47 5.56
CA ALA A 61 9.10 20.58 6.32
C ALA A 61 7.97 21.28 5.54
N SER A 62 8.00 21.23 4.21
CA SER A 62 7.00 21.87 3.35
C SER A 62 5.81 20.97 3.05
N VAL A 63 5.98 19.65 3.12
CA VAL A 63 4.91 18.67 2.82
C VAL A 63 4.16 18.29 4.09
N LYS A 64 2.84 18.49 4.08
CA LYS A 64 1.94 18.22 5.20
C LYS A 64 0.85 17.24 4.82
N VAL A 65 0.28 16.58 5.84
CA VAL A 65 -0.93 15.77 5.67
C VAL A 65 -2.07 16.69 5.21
N GLY A 66 -2.77 16.27 4.17
CA GLY A 66 -3.83 17.04 3.52
C GLY A 66 -3.40 17.77 2.26
N ASP A 67 -2.11 17.93 2.01
CA ASP A 67 -1.60 18.61 0.81
C ASP A 67 -2.00 17.86 -0.45
N ALA A 68 -2.30 18.63 -1.50
CA ALA A 68 -2.57 18.09 -2.82
C ALA A 68 -1.27 17.63 -3.49
N ALA A 69 -1.37 16.56 -4.23
CA ALA A 69 -0.29 16.00 -5.01
C ALA A 69 -0.78 15.54 -6.39
N THR A 70 0.10 15.63 -7.37
CA THR A 70 -0.11 15.07 -8.70
C THR A 70 0.70 13.80 -8.81
N VAL A 71 0.06 12.69 -9.17
CA VAL A 71 0.68 11.37 -9.23
C VAL A 71 0.69 10.88 -10.67
N HIS A 72 1.88 10.65 -11.19
CA HIS A 72 2.12 10.03 -12.49
C HIS A 72 2.36 8.55 -12.27
N VAL A 73 1.53 7.72 -12.87
CA VAL A 73 1.63 6.25 -12.79
C VAL A 73 2.18 5.74 -14.10
N ASP A 74 3.20 4.91 -14.04
CA ASP A 74 3.79 4.32 -15.24
C ASP A 74 2.74 3.50 -16.01
N GLY A 75 2.66 3.76 -17.31
CA GLY A 75 1.67 3.12 -18.18
C GLY A 75 0.29 3.79 -18.21
N VAL A 76 0.07 4.86 -17.43
CA VAL A 76 -1.17 5.65 -17.44
C VAL A 76 -0.88 7.02 -18.01
N ALA A 77 -1.54 7.38 -19.11
CA ALA A 77 -1.28 8.65 -19.82
C ALA A 77 -1.72 9.88 -19.01
N THR A 78 -2.72 9.75 -18.14
CA THR A 78 -3.28 10.87 -17.39
C THR A 78 -2.75 10.85 -15.97
N ALA A 79 -2.22 11.97 -15.50
CA ALA A 79 -1.84 12.14 -14.11
C ALA A 79 -3.09 12.10 -13.20
N LEU A 80 -2.95 11.43 -12.08
CA LEU A 80 -4.00 11.33 -11.08
C LEU A 80 -3.84 12.43 -10.03
N ARG A 81 -4.95 12.89 -9.53
CA ARG A 81 -4.95 13.75 -8.33
C ARG A 81 -4.84 12.88 -7.10
N GLY A 82 -4.10 13.36 -6.14
CA GLY A 82 -3.94 12.70 -4.86
C GLY A 82 -3.87 13.69 -3.72
N ARG A 83 -3.99 13.15 -2.52
CA ARG A 83 -3.86 13.92 -1.28
C ARG A 83 -3.01 13.14 -0.29
N VAL A 84 -2.08 13.84 0.34
CA VAL A 84 -1.24 13.25 1.39
C VAL A 84 -2.12 12.83 2.56
N ARG A 85 -2.21 11.52 2.83
CA ARG A 85 -3.03 10.97 3.92
C ARG A 85 -2.23 10.70 5.18
N ALA A 86 -0.94 10.38 5.03
CA ALA A 86 -0.05 10.11 6.14
C ALA A 86 1.40 10.38 5.74
N ILE A 87 2.22 10.78 6.70
CA ILE A 87 3.67 10.88 6.56
C ILE A 87 4.28 10.30 7.82
N ARG A 88 5.20 9.35 7.67
CA ARG A 88 5.91 8.78 8.82
C ARG A 88 6.88 9.78 9.42
N SER A 89 6.99 9.76 10.75
CA SER A 89 7.95 10.59 11.47
C SER A 89 9.35 10.00 11.47
N ASP A 90 9.45 8.68 11.37
CA ASP A 90 10.71 7.98 11.36
C ASP A 90 11.37 8.11 9.98
N PRO A 91 12.61 8.64 9.90
CA PRO A 91 13.34 8.70 8.65
C PRO A 91 13.77 7.30 8.23
N ALA A 92 13.78 7.07 6.93
CA ALA A 92 14.36 5.90 6.32
C ALA A 92 15.43 6.32 5.31
N PHE A 93 16.44 5.48 5.13
CA PHE A 93 17.31 5.65 3.99
C PHE A 93 16.54 5.26 2.73
N THR A 94 16.64 6.09 1.69
CA THR A 94 16.01 5.77 0.41
C THR A 94 16.53 4.41 -0.04
N PRO A 95 15.65 3.42 -0.25
CA PRO A 95 16.11 2.16 -0.78
C PRO A 95 16.60 2.41 -2.19
N TYR A 96 17.92 2.48 -2.33
CA TYR A 96 18.67 2.24 -3.53
C TYR A 96 18.10 2.75 -4.86
N TYR A 97 18.74 3.64 -5.50
CA TYR A 97 18.69 4.19 -6.87
C TYR A 97 18.73 5.71 -6.91
N ALA A 98 19.43 6.35 -5.98
CA ALA A 98 19.88 7.70 -6.25
C ALA A 98 21.04 7.58 -7.26
N LEU A 99 20.79 7.96 -8.50
CA LEU A 99 21.75 7.90 -9.59
C LEU A 99 22.91 8.89 -9.46
N SER A 100 22.97 9.66 -8.37
CA SER A 100 24.07 10.57 -8.06
C SER A 100 24.52 10.41 -6.61
N GLY A 101 25.82 10.25 -6.39
CA GLY A 101 26.42 9.97 -5.10
C GLY A 101 26.19 10.99 -3.97
N LYS A 102 25.58 12.13 -4.25
CA LYS A 102 25.19 13.13 -3.24
C LYS A 102 23.81 12.89 -2.64
N ASP A 103 22.95 12.15 -3.31
CA ASP A 103 21.57 11.89 -2.88
C ASP A 103 21.42 10.53 -2.19
N ALA A 104 22.38 9.63 -2.38
CA ALA A 104 22.36 8.28 -1.81
C ALA A 104 22.44 8.23 -0.27
N ALA A 105 22.87 9.31 0.37
CA ALA A 105 23.04 9.37 1.84
C ALA A 105 21.98 10.22 2.54
N ARG A 106 20.96 10.71 1.82
CA ARG A 106 19.94 11.58 2.39
C ARG A 106 18.82 10.77 3.04
N LEU A 107 18.42 11.23 4.20
CA LEU A 107 17.22 10.74 4.87
C LEU A 107 15.98 11.09 4.04
N SER A 108 15.04 10.18 4.03
CA SER A 108 13.74 10.36 3.40
C SER A 108 12.63 9.90 4.33
N TYR A 109 11.43 10.40 4.10
CA TYR A 109 10.27 10.09 4.92
C TYR A 109 9.20 9.44 4.05
N LEU A 110 8.69 8.31 4.50
CA LEU A 110 7.65 7.60 3.77
C LEU A 110 6.33 8.37 3.89
N ALA A 111 5.79 8.79 2.76
CA ALA A 111 4.47 9.38 2.64
C ALA A 111 3.51 8.46 1.90
N GLU A 112 2.27 8.48 2.31
CA GLU A 112 1.17 7.78 1.66
C GLU A 112 0.19 8.80 1.09
N ILE A 113 -0.15 8.62 -0.18
CA ILE A 113 -1.01 9.53 -0.94
C ILE A 113 -2.25 8.76 -1.36
N ALA A 114 -3.40 9.20 -0.91
CA ALA A 114 -4.68 8.71 -1.40
C ALA A 114 -4.89 9.22 -2.82
N LEU A 115 -5.32 8.34 -3.73
CA LEU A 115 -5.50 8.64 -5.14
C LEU A 115 -6.99 8.77 -5.46
N ASP A 116 -7.33 9.79 -6.23
CA ASP A 116 -8.69 9.96 -6.74
C ASP A 116 -8.83 9.21 -8.06
N GLY A 117 -9.91 8.44 -8.19
CA GLY A 117 -10.23 7.72 -9.42
C GLY A 117 -9.30 6.53 -9.75
N ALA A 118 -8.63 5.97 -8.75
CA ALA A 118 -7.66 4.88 -8.94
C ALA A 118 -8.23 3.48 -8.63
N ALA A 119 -9.53 3.32 -8.49
CA ALA A 119 -10.16 2.07 -8.06
C ALA A 119 -9.81 0.86 -8.95
N ASP A 120 -9.65 1.08 -10.25
CA ASP A 120 -9.35 0.04 -11.23
C ASP A 120 -7.85 -0.21 -11.45
N LEU A 121 -6.98 0.57 -10.80
CA LEU A 121 -5.55 0.42 -10.97
C LEU A 121 -5.01 -0.76 -10.16
N PRO A 122 -4.15 -1.59 -10.74
CA PRO A 122 -3.46 -2.64 -10.00
C PRO A 122 -2.43 -2.03 -9.02
N ALA A 123 -2.23 -2.69 -7.89
CA ALA A 123 -1.14 -2.35 -6.99
C ALA A 123 0.22 -2.77 -7.57
N GLY A 124 1.28 -2.10 -7.15
CA GLY A 124 2.67 -2.43 -7.53
C GLY A 124 3.22 -1.67 -8.74
N LEU A 125 2.45 -0.74 -9.30
CA LEU A 125 2.94 0.11 -10.38
C LEU A 125 3.91 1.19 -9.83
N PRO A 126 5.01 1.47 -10.54
CA PRO A 126 5.88 2.61 -10.22
C PRO A 126 5.13 3.93 -10.37
N VAL A 127 5.41 4.86 -9.46
CA VAL A 127 4.79 6.19 -9.47
C VAL A 127 5.81 7.29 -9.23
N GLN A 128 5.56 8.44 -9.83
CA GLN A 128 6.25 9.69 -9.54
C GLN A 128 5.25 10.70 -9.00
N VAL A 129 5.64 11.46 -7.99
CA VAL A 129 4.74 12.39 -7.33
C VAL A 129 5.33 13.79 -7.33
N GLU A 130 4.50 14.73 -7.73
CA GLU A 130 4.75 16.16 -7.63
C GLU A 130 3.85 16.72 -6.52
N PHE A 131 4.46 17.26 -5.48
CA PHE A 131 3.72 17.98 -4.44
C PHE A 131 3.44 19.39 -4.93
N ALA A 132 2.20 19.85 -4.77
CA ALA A 132 1.90 21.26 -4.98
C ALA A 132 2.80 22.08 -4.03
N ALA A 133 3.70 22.87 -4.60
CA ALA A 133 4.53 23.78 -3.82
C ALA A 133 3.58 24.61 -2.96
N GLY A 134 3.75 24.51 -1.63
CA GLY A 134 2.87 25.18 -0.69
C GLY A 134 2.73 26.66 -1.10
N ALA A 135 1.52 27.06 -1.43
CA ALA A 135 1.20 28.45 -1.55
C ALA A 135 1.57 29.11 -0.21
N LYS A 136 2.53 30.03 -0.27
CA LYS A 136 2.87 30.91 0.85
C LYS A 136 1.66 31.70 1.27
#